data_2ee657395d1eca77c784f9e34e37d839
#
_entry.id   2ee657395d1eca77c784f9e34e37d839
#
_cell.length_a   1.000
_cell.length_b   1.000
_cell.length_c   1.000
_cell.angle_alpha   90.00
_cell.angle_beta   90.00
_cell.angle_gamma   90.00
#
_symmetry.space_group_name_H-M   'P 1'
#
loop_
_entity.id
_entity.type
_entity.pdbx_description
1 polymer ?
#
loop_
_entity_poly.entity_id
_entity_poly.type
_entity_poly.pdbx_seq_one_letter_code
_entity_poly.pdbx_strand_id
1 'polypeptide(L)'
;VKKPELSTEELEEILQQLPSIRDRRTVAEIYESLQLNKLSKKKIKYWSTPVLTGIAALLIIAFISPYFFEQLEENKTDEGKYSALQQPNEKNNEAAIFGNEQTELSKDNNEKTFVIKNEESNNMITVAFPDKETKTVVPLSIVGTQGENRAEQINDILKTFNDDELGLNTVALKGITMSISHENPAEVIVNLEKPETLDSLKDETLFNQIISESLRWQGFERVKFYTHGKPGIALKGGERIEYLKLNQAEKKGYFIFEDNEKAEKLLAPSNNQYNSIIDAFKAMKKEMSAQNLKPSILDDFSDITVKADGNILNVNFKDGVSFENSDPYIMMLEAILLTAKDFGYESVKFNGIDIGRIGKMDVTKSVEVPYSPNPVK
;
A
#
# COMPACT_ATOMS: atom_id res chain seq x y z
N VAL A 1 -13.22 -35.65 18.57
CA VAL A 1 -13.52 -35.29 19.96
C VAL A 1 -14.59 -34.23 19.91
N LYS A 2 -15.87 -34.57 20.27
CA LYS A 2 -16.97 -33.63 20.37
C LYS A 2 -16.65 -32.63 21.51
N LYS A 3 -16.68 -31.32 21.22
CA LYS A 3 -16.71 -30.30 22.27
C LYS A 3 -17.99 -30.51 23.08
N PRO A 4 -17.92 -30.46 24.41
CA PRO A 4 -19.12 -30.45 25.23
C PRO A 4 -19.88 -29.15 24.99
N GLU A 5 -21.13 -29.24 24.56
CA GLU A 5 -22.05 -28.14 24.55
C GLU A 5 -22.49 -27.89 25.99
N LEU A 6 -22.20 -26.70 26.53
CA LEU A 6 -22.67 -26.25 27.83
C LEU A 6 -24.20 -26.10 27.77
N SER A 7 -24.87 -26.64 28.79
CA SER A 7 -26.32 -26.46 28.91
C SER A 7 -26.67 -25.01 29.25
N THR A 8 -27.90 -24.59 28.97
CA THR A 8 -28.37 -23.22 29.25
C THR A 8 -28.26 -22.90 30.75
N GLU A 9 -28.41 -23.89 31.61
CA GLU A 9 -28.33 -23.78 33.09
C GLU A 9 -26.87 -23.55 33.54
N GLU A 10 -25.90 -24.28 32.95
CA GLU A 10 -24.48 -24.05 33.23
C GLU A 10 -23.97 -22.69 32.74
N LEU A 11 -24.54 -22.15 31.65
CA LEU A 11 -24.27 -20.80 31.16
C LEU A 11 -24.82 -19.72 32.09
N GLU A 12 -26.03 -19.89 32.64
CA GLU A 12 -26.59 -18.99 33.60
C GLU A 12 -25.81 -18.96 34.93
N GLU A 13 -25.32 -20.12 35.40
CA GLU A 13 -24.50 -20.20 36.60
C GLU A 13 -23.14 -19.50 36.43
N ILE A 14 -22.48 -19.64 35.25
CA ILE A 14 -21.26 -18.90 34.91
C ILE A 14 -21.51 -17.40 34.81
N LEU A 15 -22.63 -16.97 34.23
CA LEU A 15 -22.99 -15.55 34.12
C LEU A 15 -23.28 -14.90 35.49
N GLN A 16 -23.83 -15.65 36.44
CA GLN A 16 -24.05 -15.18 37.82
C GLN A 16 -22.76 -15.04 38.64
N GLN A 17 -21.69 -15.74 38.25
CA GLN A 17 -20.36 -15.64 38.89
C GLN A 17 -19.50 -14.49 38.34
N LEU A 18 -19.93 -13.82 37.27
CA LEU A 18 -19.24 -12.64 36.78
C LEU A 18 -19.37 -11.45 37.72
N PRO A 19 -18.28 -10.75 38.05
CA PRO A 19 -18.35 -9.57 38.89
C PRO A 19 -19.25 -8.52 38.24
N SER A 20 -20.26 -8.01 39.00
CA SER A 20 -21.15 -6.96 38.50
C SER A 20 -20.33 -5.68 38.27
N ILE A 21 -20.01 -5.37 37.03
CA ILE A 21 -19.40 -4.09 36.66
C ILE A 21 -20.50 -3.03 36.73
N ARG A 22 -20.59 -2.34 37.87
CA ARG A 22 -21.45 -1.16 38.00
C ARG A 22 -20.65 0.06 37.65
N ASP A 23 -20.97 0.70 36.51
CA ASP A 23 -20.50 2.05 36.25
C ASP A 23 -21.08 2.98 37.31
N ARG A 24 -20.19 3.56 38.13
CA ARG A 24 -20.59 4.45 39.24
C ARG A 24 -20.79 5.89 38.81
N ARG A 25 -20.57 6.18 37.52
CA ARG A 25 -20.78 7.53 36.97
C ARG A 25 -22.26 7.81 36.83
N THR A 26 -22.65 9.00 37.23
CA THR A 26 -24.01 9.49 37.01
C THR A 26 -24.27 9.79 35.54
N VAL A 27 -25.52 9.75 35.11
CA VAL A 27 -25.93 10.12 33.74
C VAL A 27 -25.42 11.52 33.38
N ALA A 28 -25.35 12.44 34.35
CA ALA A 28 -24.83 13.79 34.18
C ALA A 28 -23.31 13.77 33.87
N GLU A 29 -22.52 12.98 34.57
CA GLU A 29 -21.08 12.83 34.35
C GLU A 29 -20.75 12.20 32.98
N ILE A 30 -21.59 11.24 32.55
CA ILE A 30 -21.47 10.66 31.19
C ILE A 30 -21.79 11.72 30.13
N TYR A 31 -22.86 12.50 30.34
CA TYR A 31 -23.21 13.59 29.41
C TYR A 31 -22.17 14.71 29.39
N GLU A 32 -21.60 15.10 30.52
CA GLU A 32 -20.48 16.07 30.55
C GLU A 32 -19.24 15.57 29.84
N SER A 33 -18.86 14.31 30.00
CA SER A 33 -17.72 13.72 29.30
C SER A 33 -17.91 13.69 27.78
N LEU A 34 -19.16 13.52 27.31
CA LEU A 34 -19.51 13.59 25.89
C LEU A 34 -19.51 15.02 25.34
N GLN A 35 -19.89 16.02 26.18
CA GLN A 35 -19.84 17.44 25.77
C GLN A 35 -18.42 18.01 25.78
N LEU A 36 -17.55 17.60 26.69
CA LEU A 36 -16.16 18.04 26.76
C LEU A 36 -15.37 17.61 25.51
N ASN A 37 -15.71 16.48 24.91
CA ASN A 37 -15.14 16.06 23.62
C ASN A 37 -15.65 16.87 22.42
N LYS A 38 -16.77 17.61 22.55
CA LYS A 38 -17.29 18.53 21.51
C LYS A 38 -16.72 19.96 21.57
N LEU A 39 -16.07 20.36 22.65
CA LEU A 39 -15.70 21.76 22.91
C LEU A 39 -14.20 22.04 22.99
N SER A 40 -13.35 21.12 22.66
CA SER A 40 -11.91 21.37 22.59
C SER A 40 -11.45 21.88 21.21
N LYS A 41 -12.20 22.79 20.59
CA LYS A 41 -11.60 23.74 19.64
C LYS A 41 -10.95 24.88 20.44
N LYS A 42 -9.80 24.66 21.03
CA LYS A 42 -8.91 25.74 21.48
C LYS A 42 -8.60 26.58 20.24
N LYS A 43 -9.24 27.77 20.18
CA LYS A 43 -8.76 28.88 19.33
C LYS A 43 -7.34 29.18 19.78
N ILE A 44 -6.36 28.69 19.06
CA ILE A 44 -4.97 29.14 19.18
C ILE A 44 -5.00 30.58 18.70
N LYS A 45 -4.95 31.51 19.65
CA LYS A 45 -4.76 32.92 19.39
C LYS A 45 -3.34 33.04 18.87
N TYR A 46 -3.20 33.20 17.55
CA TYR A 46 -1.94 33.54 16.91
C TYR A 46 -1.47 34.87 17.47
N TRP A 47 -0.63 34.81 18.48
CA TRP A 47 0.18 35.95 18.87
C TRP A 47 1.42 35.93 17.98
N SER A 48 1.48 36.92 17.12
CA SER A 48 2.55 37.18 16.20
C SER A 48 3.92 37.10 16.87
N THR A 49 4.71 36.09 16.55
CA THR A 49 6.15 36.08 16.79
C THR A 49 6.90 35.75 15.49
N PRO A 50 7.12 36.77 14.61
CA PRO A 50 7.96 36.56 13.45
C PRO A 50 9.47 36.63 13.76
N VAL A 51 9.86 36.68 15.03
CA VAL A 51 11.28 36.91 15.43
C VAL A 51 12.04 35.62 15.74
N LEU A 52 11.39 34.51 16.10
CA LEU A 52 12.11 33.28 16.50
C LEU A 52 12.45 32.35 15.34
N THR A 53 11.76 32.44 14.20
CA THR A 53 12.06 31.64 13.00
C THR A 53 13.28 32.15 12.21
N GLY A 54 13.61 33.43 12.34
CA GLY A 54 14.79 34.02 11.68
C GLY A 54 16.12 33.59 12.31
N ILE A 55 16.15 33.35 13.61
CA ILE A 55 17.37 32.99 14.34
C ILE A 55 17.76 31.53 14.08
N ALA A 56 16.78 30.61 13.97
CA ALA A 56 17.06 29.22 13.65
C ALA A 56 17.59 29.03 12.23
N ALA A 57 17.08 29.80 11.25
CA ALA A 57 17.55 29.77 9.87
C ALA A 57 18.99 30.32 9.74
N LEU A 58 19.34 31.38 10.48
CA LEU A 58 20.69 31.92 10.49
C LEU A 58 21.71 31.00 11.15
N LEU A 59 21.32 30.24 12.18
CA LEU A 59 22.21 29.27 12.80
C LEU A 59 22.47 28.06 11.89
N ILE A 60 21.47 27.60 11.13
CA ILE A 60 21.65 26.51 10.15
C ILE A 60 22.59 26.94 9.03
N ILE A 61 22.48 28.18 8.52
CA ILE A 61 23.38 28.71 7.49
C ILE A 61 24.81 28.86 8.04
N ALA A 62 24.99 29.24 9.30
CA ALA A 62 26.31 29.37 9.92
C ALA A 62 27.02 28.01 10.14
N PHE A 63 26.27 26.91 10.33
CA PHE A 63 26.84 25.57 10.48
C PHE A 63 27.13 24.87 9.15
N ILE A 64 26.46 25.22 8.07
CA ILE A 64 26.64 24.60 6.74
C ILE A 64 27.70 25.37 5.91
N SER A 65 27.92 26.65 6.19
CA SER A 65 28.85 27.52 5.44
C SER A 65 30.30 27.02 5.41
N PRO A 66 30.93 26.48 6.49
CA PRO A 66 32.31 26.02 6.41
C PRO A 66 32.50 24.79 5.51
N TYR A 67 31.50 23.93 5.40
CA TYR A 67 31.59 22.71 4.56
C TYR A 67 31.46 22.97 3.06
N PHE A 68 30.86 24.10 2.66
CA PHE A 68 30.71 24.46 1.24
C PHE A 68 31.92 25.22 0.67
N PHE A 69 32.72 25.88 1.53
CA PHE A 69 33.87 26.65 1.06
C PHE A 69 35.13 25.77 0.83
N GLU A 70 35.27 24.63 1.50
CA GLU A 70 36.39 23.72 1.27
C GLU A 70 36.31 22.94 -0.06
N GLN A 71 35.10 22.83 -0.66
CA GLN A 71 34.92 22.12 -1.95
C GLN A 71 35.08 23.01 -3.19
N LEU A 72 35.24 24.34 -3.02
CA LEU A 72 35.36 25.29 -4.12
C LEU A 72 36.82 25.72 -4.43
N GLU A 73 37.81 25.32 -3.65
CA GLU A 73 39.23 25.67 -3.88
C GLU A 73 40.04 24.60 -4.61
N GLU A 74 39.52 23.38 -4.85
CA GLU A 74 40.28 22.31 -5.55
C GLU A 74 40.07 22.23 -7.07
N ASN A 75 39.35 23.16 -7.71
CA ASN A 75 39.13 23.14 -9.17
C ASN A 75 39.56 24.44 -9.86
N LYS A 76 40.83 24.87 -9.66
CA LYS A 76 41.50 25.83 -10.55
C LYS A 76 42.95 25.40 -10.75
N THR A 77 43.22 24.84 -11.89
CA THR A 77 44.39 24.79 -12.77
C THR A 77 44.38 23.43 -13.46
N ASP A 78 44.21 23.30 -14.77
CA ASP A 78 45.09 23.66 -15.85
C ASP A 78 44.35 23.70 -17.19
N GLU A 79 44.57 24.81 -17.88
CA GLU A 79 44.33 24.93 -19.32
C GLU A 79 45.49 24.28 -20.12
N GLY A 80 45.13 23.59 -21.19
CA GLY A 80 46.11 23.53 -22.27
C GLY A 80 46.13 22.32 -23.19
N LYS A 81 45.59 22.51 -24.39
CA LYS A 81 46.05 22.08 -25.71
C LYS A 81 45.38 20.92 -26.42
N TYR A 82 44.75 21.36 -27.49
CA TYR A 82 44.38 20.77 -28.78
C TYR A 82 45.27 19.64 -29.34
N SER A 83 44.67 18.63 -29.97
CA SER A 83 44.77 18.24 -31.38
C SER A 83 44.06 16.90 -31.61
N ALA A 84 43.02 16.83 -32.35
CA ALA A 84 42.78 16.62 -33.78
C ALA A 84 43.19 15.24 -34.34
N LEU A 85 42.12 14.52 -34.82
CA LEU A 85 42.07 13.66 -36.02
C LEU A 85 42.78 12.29 -36.02
N GLN A 86 42.03 11.20 -36.12
CA GLN A 86 41.89 10.38 -37.33
C GLN A 86 41.22 9.02 -37.07
N GLN A 87 40.12 8.78 -37.78
CA GLN A 87 39.71 7.44 -38.25
C GLN A 87 40.45 7.16 -39.57
N PRO A 88 40.38 5.98 -40.23
CA PRO A 88 39.84 4.65 -39.91
C PRO A 88 40.81 3.49 -40.25
N ASN A 89 40.49 2.23 -39.99
CA ASN A 89 40.46 1.16 -41.00
C ASN A 89 40.07 -0.21 -40.43
N GLU A 90 39.21 -0.83 -41.21
CA GLU A 90 38.83 -2.24 -41.16
C GLU A 90 40.02 -3.18 -41.36
N LYS A 91 39.97 -4.37 -40.78
CA LYS A 91 40.15 -5.65 -41.49
C LYS A 91 39.90 -6.86 -40.56
N ASN A 92 38.97 -7.66 -41.04
CA ASN A 92 38.70 -9.08 -40.84
C ASN A 92 39.77 -9.91 -40.12
N ASN A 93 39.31 -10.79 -39.22
CA ASN A 93 39.59 -12.22 -39.37
C ASN A 93 38.57 -13.07 -38.60
N GLU A 94 38.02 -14.03 -39.33
CA GLU A 94 37.19 -15.14 -38.89
C GLU A 94 37.96 -16.05 -37.92
N ALA A 95 37.27 -16.57 -36.98
CA ALA A 95 37.08 -17.97 -36.57
C ALA A 95 37.02 -18.13 -35.06
N ALA A 96 35.90 -18.54 -34.54
CA ALA A 96 35.68 -19.81 -33.89
C ALA A 96 34.33 -19.81 -33.16
N ILE A 97 33.46 -20.59 -33.69
CA ILE A 97 32.20 -21.04 -33.08
C ILE A 97 32.56 -21.97 -31.93
N PHE A 98 32.25 -21.59 -30.69
CA PHE A 98 31.85 -22.51 -29.65
C PHE A 98 30.85 -21.81 -28.75
N GLY A 99 29.70 -22.46 -28.58
CA GLY A 99 28.52 -21.93 -27.95
C GLY A 99 28.71 -21.51 -26.48
N ASN A 100 28.01 -20.46 -26.15
CA ASN A 100 27.57 -20.14 -24.82
C ASN A 100 26.13 -19.67 -24.93
N GLU A 101 25.22 -20.63 -25.03
CA GLU A 101 23.85 -20.45 -24.61
C GLU A 101 23.80 -20.46 -23.07
N GLN A 102 24.14 -19.37 -22.44
CA GLN A 102 23.89 -19.16 -21.02
C GLN A 102 24.28 -17.73 -20.60
N THR A 103 23.72 -16.68 -21.20
CA THR A 103 23.91 -15.33 -20.60
C THR A 103 22.84 -14.30 -21.05
N GLU A 104 21.66 -14.69 -21.45
CA GLU A 104 20.60 -13.70 -21.76
C GLU A 104 19.45 -13.64 -20.74
N LEU A 105 19.44 -14.47 -19.70
CA LEU A 105 18.35 -14.48 -18.68
C LEU A 105 18.58 -13.55 -17.48
N SER A 106 19.73 -12.86 -17.37
CA SER A 106 20.04 -12.13 -16.14
C SER A 106 19.98 -10.60 -16.23
N LYS A 107 19.70 -10.01 -17.38
CA LYS A 107 19.64 -8.55 -17.52
C LYS A 107 18.24 -7.94 -17.29
N ASP A 108 17.19 -8.70 -17.53
CA ASP A 108 15.80 -8.19 -17.46
C ASP A 108 15.23 -8.15 -16.04
N ASN A 109 15.66 -9.06 -15.18
CA ASN A 109 15.10 -9.17 -13.81
C ASN A 109 15.60 -8.11 -12.82
N ASN A 110 16.69 -7.39 -13.12
CA ASN A 110 17.24 -6.36 -12.22
C ASN A 110 16.40 -5.09 -12.15
N GLU A 111 15.43 -4.91 -13.05
CA GLU A 111 14.56 -3.73 -13.10
C GLU A 111 13.09 -4.03 -12.77
N LYS A 112 12.72 -5.31 -12.60
CA LYS A 112 11.34 -5.70 -12.37
C LYS A 112 10.89 -5.34 -10.94
N THR A 113 9.66 -4.88 -10.84
CA THR A 113 8.97 -4.56 -9.59
C THR A 113 7.45 -4.67 -9.79
N PHE A 114 6.75 -5.09 -8.75
CA PHE A 114 5.27 -5.16 -8.66
C PHE A 114 4.70 -4.08 -7.76
N VAL A 115 5.51 -3.09 -7.39
CA VAL A 115 5.10 -1.98 -6.54
C VAL A 115 5.61 -0.65 -7.08
N ILE A 116 4.97 0.44 -6.68
CA ILE A 116 5.40 1.81 -6.94
C ILE A 116 6.20 2.31 -5.73
N LYS A 117 7.39 2.84 -5.95
CA LYS A 117 8.17 3.50 -4.91
C LYS A 117 7.59 4.89 -4.58
N ASN A 118 7.87 5.40 -3.37
CA ASN A 118 7.41 6.71 -2.94
C ASN A 118 7.88 7.83 -3.89
N GLU A 119 9.11 7.77 -4.40
CA GLU A 119 9.68 8.74 -5.36
C GLU A 119 8.98 8.73 -6.74
N GLU A 120 8.36 7.61 -7.12
CA GLU A 120 7.65 7.43 -8.40
C GLU A 120 6.14 7.76 -8.29
N SER A 121 5.64 8.12 -7.09
CA SER A 121 4.20 8.23 -6.79
C SER A 121 3.50 9.48 -7.34
N ASN A 122 4.24 10.50 -7.78
CA ASN A 122 3.67 11.84 -8.09
C ASN A 122 2.53 11.82 -9.11
N ASN A 123 2.60 10.94 -10.11
CA ASN A 123 1.58 10.82 -11.16
C ASN A 123 0.82 9.50 -11.10
N MET A 124 0.98 8.73 -10.02
CA MET A 124 0.32 7.43 -9.88
C MET A 124 -1.01 7.58 -9.14
N ILE A 125 -2.03 6.97 -9.69
CA ILE A 125 -3.37 6.86 -9.10
C ILE A 125 -3.65 5.38 -8.87
N THR A 126 -3.99 5.03 -7.64
CA THR A 126 -4.37 3.65 -7.33
C THR A 126 -5.88 3.54 -7.30
N VAL A 127 -6.42 2.64 -8.12
CA VAL A 127 -7.84 2.29 -8.17
C VAL A 127 -7.97 0.79 -7.99
N ALA A 128 -8.90 0.36 -7.16
CA ALA A 128 -9.09 -1.04 -6.86
C ALA A 128 -10.33 -1.61 -7.59
N PHE A 129 -10.17 -2.82 -8.11
CA PHE A 129 -11.23 -3.54 -8.79
C PHE A 129 -11.46 -4.90 -8.14
N PRO A 130 -12.70 -5.39 -8.08
CA PRO A 130 -12.96 -6.76 -7.66
C PRO A 130 -12.51 -7.73 -8.75
N ASP A 131 -12.15 -8.95 -8.38
CA ASP A 131 -11.99 -10.04 -9.32
C ASP A 131 -13.34 -10.41 -9.97
N LYS A 132 -13.32 -11.18 -11.07
CA LYS A 132 -14.54 -11.56 -11.81
C LYS A 132 -15.54 -12.34 -10.95
N GLU A 133 -15.07 -13.05 -9.93
CA GLU A 133 -15.90 -13.83 -9.02
C GLU A 133 -16.35 -13.04 -7.78
N THR A 134 -15.93 -11.78 -7.64
CA THR A 134 -16.20 -10.89 -6.50
C THR A 134 -15.78 -11.46 -5.15
N LYS A 135 -14.63 -12.15 -5.12
CA LYS A 135 -14.04 -12.77 -3.93
C LYS A 135 -12.95 -11.93 -3.30
N THR A 136 -12.21 -11.17 -4.11
CA THR A 136 -11.11 -10.32 -3.66
C THR A 136 -11.12 -8.98 -4.35
N VAL A 137 -10.38 -8.02 -3.79
CA VAL A 137 -10.18 -6.67 -4.33
C VAL A 137 -8.71 -6.48 -4.62
N VAL A 138 -8.40 -6.08 -5.86
CA VAL A 138 -7.04 -5.91 -6.33
C VAL A 138 -6.80 -4.43 -6.66
N PRO A 139 -5.94 -3.72 -5.92
CA PRO A 139 -5.54 -2.35 -6.24
C PRO A 139 -4.56 -2.34 -7.42
N LEU A 140 -4.78 -1.47 -8.39
CA LEU A 140 -3.93 -1.21 -9.55
C LEU A 140 -3.41 0.23 -9.50
N SER A 141 -2.14 0.42 -9.79
CA SER A 141 -1.52 1.76 -9.85
C SER A 141 -1.33 2.16 -11.30
N ILE A 142 -2.06 3.17 -11.74
CA ILE A 142 -2.19 3.62 -13.12
C ILE A 142 -1.65 5.05 -13.21
N VAL A 143 -1.02 5.40 -14.33
CA VAL A 143 -0.56 6.77 -14.57
C VAL A 143 -1.77 7.70 -14.74
N GLY A 144 -1.88 8.69 -13.87
CA GLY A 144 -2.95 9.68 -13.91
C GLY A 144 -2.72 10.78 -14.94
N THR A 145 -3.79 11.48 -15.31
CA THR A 145 -3.75 12.63 -16.22
C THR A 145 -3.14 13.86 -15.54
N GLN A 146 -2.21 14.56 -16.18
CA GLN A 146 -1.59 15.76 -15.61
C GLN A 146 -2.59 16.93 -15.54
N GLY A 147 -2.51 17.70 -14.44
CA GLY A 147 -3.29 18.92 -14.27
C GLY A 147 -4.65 18.75 -13.59
N GLU A 148 -5.11 17.54 -13.40
CA GLU A 148 -6.36 17.22 -12.72
C GLU A 148 -6.13 16.90 -11.24
N ASN A 149 -7.17 17.12 -10.41
CA ASN A 149 -7.13 16.65 -9.03
C ASN A 149 -7.31 15.13 -8.94
N ARG A 150 -6.92 14.53 -7.81
CA ARG A 150 -6.93 13.07 -7.62
C ARG A 150 -8.31 12.42 -7.88
N ALA A 151 -9.40 13.06 -7.50
CA ALA A 151 -10.74 12.54 -7.72
C ALA A 151 -11.14 12.53 -9.20
N GLU A 152 -10.76 13.57 -9.95
CA GLU A 152 -10.96 13.64 -11.40
C GLU A 152 -10.16 12.55 -12.12
N GLN A 153 -8.90 12.35 -11.76
CA GLN A 153 -8.07 11.29 -12.31
C GLN A 153 -8.66 9.89 -12.04
N ILE A 154 -9.19 9.64 -10.83
CA ILE A 154 -9.91 8.39 -10.53
C ILE A 154 -11.12 8.23 -11.44
N ASN A 155 -11.94 9.28 -11.62
CA ASN A 155 -13.11 9.22 -12.50
C ASN A 155 -12.73 8.88 -13.94
N ASP A 156 -11.64 9.42 -14.44
CA ASP A 156 -11.17 9.12 -15.79
C ASP A 156 -10.71 7.68 -15.92
N ILE A 157 -9.99 7.16 -14.95
CA ILE A 157 -9.61 5.74 -14.91
C ILE A 157 -10.86 4.84 -14.88
N LEU A 158 -11.84 5.15 -14.02
CA LEU A 158 -13.09 4.37 -13.94
C LEU A 158 -13.90 4.37 -15.23
N LYS A 159 -13.78 5.40 -16.07
CA LYS A 159 -14.45 5.50 -17.37
C LYS A 159 -13.72 4.78 -18.48
N THR A 160 -12.38 4.87 -18.49
CA THR A 160 -11.55 4.52 -19.65
C THR A 160 -10.78 3.21 -19.47
N PHE A 161 -10.40 2.88 -18.24
CA PHE A 161 -9.64 1.67 -17.98
C PHE A 161 -10.48 0.41 -18.23
N ASN A 162 -9.98 -0.44 -19.10
CA ASN A 162 -10.57 -1.75 -19.36
C ASN A 162 -9.43 -2.70 -19.77
N ASP A 163 -9.19 -3.70 -18.95
CA ASP A 163 -8.21 -4.73 -19.20
C ASP A 163 -8.78 -6.09 -18.78
N ASP A 164 -9.16 -6.88 -19.78
CA ASP A 164 -9.78 -8.19 -19.57
C ASP A 164 -8.76 -9.28 -19.24
N GLU A 165 -7.45 -9.03 -19.46
CA GLU A 165 -6.37 -10.00 -19.24
C GLU A 165 -5.98 -10.10 -17.77
N LEU A 166 -6.23 -9.05 -16.98
CA LEU A 166 -5.94 -9.03 -15.55
C LEU A 166 -6.88 -9.87 -14.69
N GLY A 167 -7.97 -10.41 -15.27
CA GLY A 167 -8.95 -11.21 -14.52
C GLY A 167 -9.85 -10.39 -13.59
N LEU A 168 -9.92 -9.07 -13.79
CA LEU A 168 -10.66 -8.14 -12.95
C LEU A 168 -11.97 -7.69 -13.59
N ASN A 169 -12.93 -7.31 -12.76
CA ASN A 169 -14.19 -6.69 -13.20
C ASN A 169 -14.03 -5.16 -13.19
N THR A 170 -13.43 -4.62 -14.25
CA THR A 170 -13.14 -3.18 -14.38
C THR A 170 -14.41 -2.33 -14.58
N VAL A 171 -15.55 -2.95 -14.86
CA VAL A 171 -16.83 -2.24 -15.05
C VAL A 171 -17.67 -2.16 -13.77
N ALA A 172 -17.25 -2.82 -12.69
CA ALA A 172 -18.00 -2.88 -11.43
C ALA A 172 -18.30 -1.51 -10.79
N LEU A 173 -17.47 -0.51 -11.07
CA LEU A 173 -17.61 0.85 -10.54
C LEU A 173 -18.15 1.86 -11.59
N LYS A 174 -18.62 1.41 -12.75
CA LYS A 174 -19.23 2.31 -13.74
C LYS A 174 -20.50 2.96 -13.15
N GLY A 175 -20.61 4.29 -13.27
CA GLY A 175 -21.73 5.06 -12.71
C GLY A 175 -21.48 5.60 -11.31
N ILE A 176 -20.26 5.43 -10.78
CA ILE A 176 -19.76 6.15 -9.61
C ILE A 176 -18.99 7.36 -10.11
N THR A 177 -19.21 8.51 -9.45
CA THR A 177 -18.42 9.72 -9.64
C THR A 177 -17.83 10.17 -8.31
N MET A 178 -16.61 10.71 -8.36
CA MET A 178 -15.88 11.16 -7.17
C MET A 178 -15.52 12.64 -7.30
N SER A 179 -15.59 13.38 -6.19
CA SER A 179 -15.11 14.76 -6.11
C SER A 179 -14.52 15.03 -4.74
N ILE A 180 -13.60 15.98 -4.66
CA ILE A 180 -13.03 16.41 -3.37
C ILE A 180 -14.02 17.34 -2.68
N SER A 181 -14.23 17.15 -1.38
CA SER A 181 -15.11 18.01 -0.58
C SER A 181 -14.53 19.43 -0.47
N HIS A 182 -15.35 20.44 -0.74
CA HIS A 182 -14.95 21.83 -0.56
C HIS A 182 -14.66 22.21 0.90
N GLU A 183 -15.27 21.50 1.85
CA GLU A 183 -15.12 21.76 3.28
C GLU A 183 -13.87 21.12 3.86
N ASN A 184 -13.44 19.97 3.31
CA ASN A 184 -12.31 19.20 3.80
C ASN A 184 -11.58 18.52 2.64
N PRO A 185 -10.36 18.94 2.27
CA PRO A 185 -9.61 18.35 1.16
C PRO A 185 -9.18 16.89 1.39
N ALA A 186 -9.22 16.40 2.65
CA ALA A 186 -8.97 14.99 2.97
C ALA A 186 -10.24 14.13 2.86
N GLU A 187 -11.37 14.71 2.43
CA GLU A 187 -12.65 14.02 2.28
C GLU A 187 -13.05 13.94 0.81
N VAL A 188 -13.41 12.73 0.36
CA VAL A 188 -13.96 12.49 -0.99
C VAL A 188 -15.48 12.32 -0.89
N ILE A 189 -16.18 12.95 -1.81
CA ILE A 189 -17.60 12.74 -2.05
C ILE A 189 -17.73 11.70 -3.16
N VAL A 190 -18.37 10.58 -2.87
CA VAL A 190 -18.69 9.51 -3.82
C VAL A 190 -20.17 9.57 -4.11
N ASN A 191 -20.54 9.88 -5.33
CA ASN A 191 -21.92 9.94 -5.79
C ASN A 191 -22.23 8.76 -6.71
N LEU A 192 -23.29 8.05 -6.41
CA LEU A 192 -23.80 6.96 -7.19
C LEU A 192 -24.94 7.47 -8.09
N GLU A 193 -24.68 7.52 -9.38
CA GLU A 193 -25.67 7.98 -10.37
C GLU A 193 -26.65 6.87 -10.77
N LYS A 194 -26.16 5.62 -10.75
CA LYS A 194 -26.94 4.43 -11.15
C LYS A 194 -26.80 3.35 -10.08
N PRO A 195 -27.71 3.27 -9.10
CA PRO A 195 -27.66 2.27 -8.03
C PRO A 195 -27.59 0.82 -8.52
N GLU A 196 -28.24 0.52 -9.68
CA GLU A 196 -28.23 -0.78 -10.31
C GLU A 196 -26.85 -1.28 -10.72
N THR A 197 -25.85 -0.38 -10.88
CA THR A 197 -24.46 -0.77 -11.17
C THR A 197 -23.84 -1.55 -10.01
N LEU A 198 -24.30 -1.32 -8.78
CA LEU A 198 -23.84 -2.04 -7.60
C LEU A 198 -24.51 -3.40 -7.41
N ASP A 199 -25.48 -3.78 -8.24
CA ASP A 199 -26.12 -5.10 -8.15
C ASP A 199 -25.14 -6.26 -8.42
N SER A 200 -24.02 -5.98 -9.11
CA SER A 200 -22.93 -6.94 -9.31
C SER A 200 -22.04 -7.08 -8.06
N LEU A 201 -22.01 -6.08 -7.18
CA LEU A 201 -21.28 -6.09 -5.92
C LEU A 201 -22.22 -6.68 -4.86
N LYS A 202 -22.01 -7.93 -4.52
CA LYS A 202 -22.97 -8.76 -3.74
C LYS A 202 -23.17 -8.30 -2.31
N ASP A 203 -22.18 -7.58 -1.72
CA ASP A 203 -22.25 -7.15 -0.33
C ASP A 203 -21.61 -5.78 -0.08
N GLU A 204 -21.98 -5.19 1.03
CA GLU A 204 -21.48 -3.92 1.54
C GLU A 204 -19.99 -3.97 1.87
N THR A 205 -19.50 -5.10 2.37
CA THR A 205 -18.11 -5.28 2.78
C THR A 205 -17.19 -5.15 1.58
N LEU A 206 -17.53 -5.83 0.48
CA LEU A 206 -16.76 -5.76 -0.78
C LEU A 206 -16.74 -4.35 -1.35
N PHE A 207 -17.91 -3.66 -1.36
CA PHE A 207 -17.99 -2.27 -1.83
C PHE A 207 -17.11 -1.34 -0.99
N ASN A 208 -17.23 -1.42 0.34
CA ASN A 208 -16.42 -0.60 1.25
C ASN A 208 -14.92 -0.87 1.07
N GLN A 209 -14.55 -2.13 0.82
CA GLN A 209 -13.17 -2.50 0.56
C GLN A 209 -12.66 -1.92 -0.77
N ILE A 210 -13.45 -1.97 -1.85
CA ILE A 210 -13.09 -1.37 -3.13
C ILE A 210 -12.85 0.13 -2.98
N ILE A 211 -13.76 0.82 -2.30
CA ILE A 211 -13.65 2.27 -2.07
C ILE A 211 -12.45 2.59 -1.18
N SER A 212 -12.23 1.82 -0.10
CA SER A 212 -11.09 2.01 0.78
C SER A 212 -9.77 1.82 0.02
N GLU A 213 -9.62 0.70 -0.70
CA GLU A 213 -8.41 0.40 -1.47
C GLU A 213 -8.20 1.35 -2.66
N SER A 214 -9.23 2.00 -3.18
CA SER A 214 -9.08 3.03 -4.21
C SER A 214 -8.64 4.38 -3.67
N LEU A 215 -8.95 4.72 -2.42
CA LEU A 215 -8.80 6.09 -1.92
C LEU A 215 -7.70 6.27 -0.86
N ARG A 216 -7.40 5.24 -0.05
CA ARG A 216 -6.40 5.35 1.03
C ARG A 216 -4.98 5.65 0.52
N TRP A 217 -4.61 5.18 -0.67
CA TRP A 217 -3.29 5.40 -1.26
C TRP A 217 -3.04 6.86 -1.66
N GLN A 218 -4.09 7.63 -1.91
CA GLN A 218 -4.04 9.05 -2.24
C GLN A 218 -4.04 9.97 -1.01
N GLY A 219 -4.04 9.38 0.20
CA GLY A 219 -4.01 10.13 1.46
C GLY A 219 -5.35 10.68 1.91
N PHE A 220 -6.46 10.25 1.31
CA PHE A 220 -7.79 10.61 1.81
C PHE A 220 -8.08 9.91 3.14
N GLU A 221 -8.85 10.58 4.01
CA GLU A 221 -9.16 10.09 5.35
C GLU A 221 -10.62 9.67 5.52
N ARG A 222 -11.51 10.18 4.67
CA ARG A 222 -12.94 9.94 4.79
C ARG A 222 -13.66 10.05 3.46
N VAL A 223 -14.75 9.28 3.35
CA VAL A 223 -15.68 9.31 2.23
C VAL A 223 -17.07 9.71 2.72
N LYS A 224 -17.73 10.62 1.99
CA LYS A 224 -19.17 10.86 2.07
C LYS A 224 -19.85 10.24 0.87
N PHE A 225 -20.94 9.52 1.11
CA PHE A 225 -21.72 8.89 0.06
C PHE A 225 -22.98 9.65 -0.28
N TYR A 226 -23.31 9.66 -1.58
CA TYR A 226 -24.54 10.22 -2.10
C TYR A 226 -25.15 9.29 -3.16
N THR A 227 -26.48 9.28 -3.27
CA THR A 227 -27.22 8.64 -4.36
C THR A 227 -28.15 9.67 -4.99
N HIS A 228 -27.96 10.02 -6.25
CA HIS A 228 -28.69 11.10 -6.93
C HIS A 228 -28.71 12.41 -6.14
N GLY A 229 -27.57 12.78 -5.58
CA GLY A 229 -27.41 14.01 -4.77
C GLY A 229 -28.03 13.97 -3.37
N LYS A 230 -28.62 12.84 -2.96
CA LYS A 230 -29.15 12.64 -1.57
C LYS A 230 -28.11 11.92 -0.73
N PRO A 231 -27.90 12.31 0.55
CA PRO A 231 -26.93 11.66 1.42
C PRO A 231 -27.16 10.16 1.54
N GLY A 232 -26.07 9.39 1.47
CA GLY A 232 -26.01 7.96 1.71
C GLY A 232 -26.26 7.08 0.48
N ILE A 233 -25.72 5.88 0.56
CA ILE A 233 -25.88 4.75 -0.36
C ILE A 233 -26.60 3.64 0.39
N ALA A 234 -27.62 3.04 -0.23
CA ALA A 234 -28.24 1.81 0.25
C ALA A 234 -27.81 0.68 -0.69
N LEU A 235 -27.03 -0.26 -0.16
CA LEU A 235 -26.69 -1.49 -0.86
C LEU A 235 -27.78 -2.53 -0.59
N LYS A 236 -27.88 -3.51 -1.51
CA LYS A 236 -28.95 -4.51 -1.50
C LYS A 236 -29.02 -5.25 -0.15
N GLY A 237 -30.07 -4.96 0.63
CA GLY A 237 -30.32 -5.60 1.94
C GLY A 237 -29.55 -5.02 3.12
N GLY A 238 -28.76 -3.97 2.93
CA GLY A 238 -27.97 -3.31 3.97
C GLY A 238 -28.58 -2.03 4.51
N GLU A 239 -28.02 -1.53 5.60
CA GLU A 239 -28.32 -0.20 6.12
C GLU A 239 -27.79 0.88 5.17
N ARG A 240 -28.35 2.09 5.28
CA ARG A 240 -27.87 3.23 4.50
C ARG A 240 -26.55 3.73 5.07
N ILE A 241 -25.49 3.64 4.25
CA ILE A 241 -24.15 4.12 4.59
C ILE A 241 -24.02 5.57 4.14
N GLU A 242 -23.72 6.48 5.05
CA GLU A 242 -23.47 7.90 4.71
C GLU A 242 -21.98 8.24 4.70
N TYR A 243 -21.16 7.53 5.47
CA TYR A 243 -19.75 7.81 5.65
C TYR A 243 -18.93 6.52 5.75
N LEU A 244 -17.72 6.56 5.18
CA LEU A 244 -16.70 5.56 5.39
C LEU A 244 -15.41 6.27 5.86
N LYS A 245 -14.86 5.82 6.99
CA LYS A 245 -13.54 6.24 7.45
C LYS A 245 -12.49 5.41 6.74
N LEU A 246 -11.49 6.07 6.15
CA LEU A 246 -10.36 5.42 5.52
C LEU A 246 -9.22 5.28 6.53
N ASN A 247 -8.68 4.08 6.64
CA ASN A 247 -7.52 3.80 7.46
C ASN A 247 -6.30 3.60 6.54
N GLN A 248 -5.20 4.28 6.86
CA GLN A 248 -3.95 4.11 6.10
C GLN A 248 -3.28 2.77 6.39
N ALA A 249 -3.52 2.20 7.57
CA ALA A 249 -3.04 0.89 8.00
C ALA A 249 -4.24 0.01 8.41
N GLU A 250 -4.53 -0.99 7.59
CA GLU A 250 -5.67 -1.89 7.78
C GLU A 250 -5.28 -3.24 8.37
N LYS A 251 -3.99 -3.46 8.64
CA LYS A 251 -3.44 -4.71 9.19
C LYS A 251 -3.73 -5.94 8.34
N LYS A 252 -3.64 -5.79 7.03
CA LYS A 252 -3.84 -6.86 6.04
C LYS A 252 -2.51 -7.51 5.65
N GLY A 253 -2.57 -8.77 5.22
CA GLY A 253 -1.48 -9.44 4.53
C GLY A 253 -1.65 -9.34 3.02
N TYR A 254 -0.55 -9.28 2.28
CA TYR A 254 -0.56 -9.24 0.81
C TYR A 254 -0.23 -10.60 0.23
N PHE A 255 -1.05 -11.03 -0.70
CA PHE A 255 -1.02 -12.33 -1.36
C PHE A 255 -0.86 -12.17 -2.86
N ILE A 256 -0.67 -13.28 -3.58
CA ILE A 256 -0.64 -13.29 -5.03
C ILE A 256 -2.05 -13.56 -5.55
N PHE A 257 -2.57 -12.64 -6.36
CA PHE A 257 -3.76 -12.86 -7.19
C PHE A 257 -3.31 -13.25 -8.60
N GLU A 258 -3.91 -14.29 -9.15
CA GLU A 258 -3.67 -14.78 -10.51
C GLU A 258 -4.96 -15.46 -11.00
N ASP A 259 -5.63 -14.85 -11.98
CA ASP A 259 -6.93 -15.34 -12.51
C ASP A 259 -6.78 -16.72 -13.16
N ASN A 260 -5.71 -16.90 -13.93
CA ASN A 260 -5.34 -18.17 -14.56
C ASN A 260 -3.82 -18.23 -14.78
N GLU A 261 -3.27 -19.40 -15.12
CA GLU A 261 -1.81 -19.62 -15.25
C GLU A 261 -1.11 -18.72 -16.30
N LYS A 262 -1.86 -18.08 -17.19
CA LYS A 262 -1.32 -17.18 -18.22
C LYS A 262 -1.53 -15.71 -17.86
N ALA A 263 -2.32 -15.41 -16.83
CA ALA A 263 -2.57 -14.06 -16.38
C ALA A 263 -1.36 -13.46 -15.68
N GLU A 264 -1.27 -12.13 -15.71
CA GLU A 264 -0.28 -11.42 -14.92
C GLU A 264 -0.56 -11.64 -13.42
N LYS A 265 0.52 -11.86 -12.66
CA LYS A 265 0.44 -11.99 -11.20
C LYS A 265 0.39 -10.62 -10.57
N LEU A 266 -0.59 -10.41 -9.69
CA LEU A 266 -0.81 -9.16 -8.98
C LEU A 266 -0.72 -9.38 -7.47
N LEU A 267 -0.36 -8.34 -6.72
CA LEU A 267 -0.37 -8.34 -5.26
C LEU A 267 -1.72 -7.82 -4.76
N ALA A 268 -2.43 -8.61 -3.98
CA ALA A 268 -3.73 -8.25 -3.44
C ALA A 268 -3.79 -8.38 -1.92
N PRO A 269 -4.41 -7.42 -1.21
CA PRO A 269 -4.60 -7.51 0.23
C PRO A 269 -5.65 -8.58 0.56
N SER A 270 -5.49 -9.25 1.70
CA SER A 270 -6.54 -10.11 2.25
C SER A 270 -7.80 -9.31 2.61
N ASN A 271 -8.98 -9.95 2.52
CA ASN A 271 -10.19 -9.35 3.09
C ASN A 271 -10.14 -9.33 4.63
N ASN A 272 -9.36 -10.23 5.23
CA ASN A 272 -9.21 -10.34 6.67
C ASN A 272 -8.14 -9.37 7.20
N GLN A 273 -8.39 -8.81 8.39
CA GLN A 273 -7.40 -8.11 9.19
C GLN A 273 -6.75 -9.09 10.17
N TYR A 274 -5.47 -8.86 10.50
CA TYR A 274 -4.71 -9.70 11.44
C TYR A 274 -4.38 -8.93 12.72
N ASN A 275 -4.37 -9.63 13.85
CA ASN A 275 -4.02 -9.01 15.14
C ASN A 275 -2.54 -8.63 15.22
N SER A 276 -1.68 -9.37 14.55
CA SER A 276 -0.24 -9.10 14.48
C SER A 276 0.32 -9.36 13.09
N ILE A 277 1.44 -8.72 12.77
CA ILE A 277 2.15 -8.96 11.51
C ILE A 277 2.67 -10.41 11.41
N ILE A 278 2.96 -11.04 12.53
CA ILE A 278 3.34 -12.46 12.58
C ILE A 278 2.19 -13.36 12.10
N ASP A 279 0.95 -13.02 12.50
CA ASP A 279 -0.22 -13.77 12.05
C ASP A 279 -0.51 -13.56 10.57
N ALA A 280 -0.29 -12.32 10.07
CA ALA A 280 -0.35 -12.03 8.65
C ALA A 280 0.68 -12.87 7.86
N PHE A 281 1.94 -12.90 8.30
CA PHE A 281 2.99 -13.70 7.63
C PHE A 281 2.70 -15.21 7.68
N LYS A 282 2.12 -15.73 8.77
CA LYS A 282 1.67 -17.13 8.83
C LYS A 282 0.56 -17.43 7.82
N ALA A 283 -0.35 -16.48 7.61
CA ALA A 283 -1.42 -16.61 6.62
C ALA A 283 -0.87 -16.56 5.20
N MET A 284 0.08 -15.63 4.92
CA MET A 284 0.70 -15.43 3.59
C MET A 284 1.47 -16.66 3.07
N LYS A 285 1.73 -17.65 3.91
CA LYS A 285 2.31 -18.96 3.52
C LYS A 285 1.26 -19.97 3.02
N LYS A 286 -0.01 -19.64 3.08
CA LYS A 286 -1.10 -20.56 2.77
C LYS A 286 -2.03 -19.94 1.74
N GLU A 287 -2.55 -20.80 0.88
CA GLU A 287 -3.60 -20.41 -0.05
C GLU A 287 -4.88 -19.98 0.70
N MET A 288 -5.50 -18.92 0.22
CA MET A 288 -6.81 -18.45 0.67
C MET A 288 -7.84 -18.67 -0.43
N SER A 289 -8.20 -19.91 -0.69
CA SER A 289 -9.08 -20.34 -1.81
C SER A 289 -10.43 -19.64 -1.80
N ALA A 290 -10.98 -19.30 -0.63
CA ALA A 290 -12.22 -18.51 -0.50
C ALA A 290 -12.11 -17.10 -1.09
N GLN A 291 -10.89 -16.56 -1.19
CA GLN A 291 -10.58 -15.22 -1.72
C GLN A 291 -9.83 -15.28 -3.05
N ASN A 292 -9.66 -16.48 -3.63
CA ASN A 292 -8.86 -16.66 -4.86
C ASN A 292 -7.43 -16.09 -4.77
N LEU A 293 -6.78 -16.26 -3.61
CA LEU A 293 -5.45 -15.75 -3.32
C LEU A 293 -4.46 -16.89 -3.06
N LYS A 294 -3.31 -16.82 -3.75
CA LYS A 294 -2.20 -17.78 -3.60
C LYS A 294 -1.18 -17.27 -2.57
N PRO A 295 -0.38 -18.17 -1.96
CA PRO A 295 0.68 -17.79 -1.05
C PRO A 295 1.65 -16.80 -1.69
N SER A 296 2.07 -15.79 -0.93
CA SER A 296 3.13 -14.86 -1.33
C SER A 296 4.46 -15.14 -0.64
N ILE A 297 4.47 -15.88 0.46
CA ILE A 297 5.68 -16.36 1.12
C ILE A 297 5.93 -17.79 0.65
N LEU A 298 7.09 -18.02 0.05
CA LEU A 298 7.48 -19.31 -0.51
C LEU A 298 7.70 -20.36 0.60
N ASP A 299 7.47 -21.64 0.29
CA ASP A 299 7.51 -22.76 1.26
C ASP A 299 8.86 -22.90 1.97
N ASP A 300 9.97 -22.68 1.26
CA ASP A 300 11.32 -22.76 1.82
C ASP A 300 11.58 -21.71 2.90
N PHE A 301 10.73 -20.66 2.98
CA PHE A 301 10.80 -19.58 3.96
C PHE A 301 9.82 -19.74 5.12
N SER A 302 9.63 -20.98 5.56
CA SER A 302 8.69 -21.30 6.67
C SER A 302 9.06 -20.64 8.01
N ASP A 303 10.35 -20.42 8.28
CA ASP A 303 10.88 -19.94 9.55
C ASP A 303 11.30 -18.46 9.49
N ILE A 304 10.31 -17.57 9.24
CA ILE A 304 10.54 -16.12 9.31
C ILE A 304 10.27 -15.64 10.73
N THR A 305 11.24 -14.90 11.30
CA THR A 305 11.04 -14.19 12.57
C THR A 305 11.07 -12.68 12.35
N VAL A 306 10.32 -11.95 13.16
CA VAL A 306 10.24 -10.49 13.04
C VAL A 306 10.48 -9.80 14.36
N LYS A 307 11.12 -8.62 14.31
CA LYS A 307 11.33 -7.75 15.45
C LYS A 307 11.13 -6.30 15.04
N ALA A 308 10.27 -5.58 15.74
CA ALA A 308 10.10 -4.15 15.57
C ALA A 308 11.25 -3.37 16.21
N ASP A 309 11.72 -2.33 15.52
CA ASP A 309 12.67 -1.34 16.01
C ASP A 309 12.19 0.05 15.57
N GLY A 310 11.37 0.70 16.41
CA GLY A 310 10.64 1.89 16.04
C GLY A 310 9.76 1.66 14.80
N ASN A 311 9.99 2.46 13.76
CA ASN A 311 9.26 2.37 12.49
C ASN A 311 9.88 1.35 11.50
N ILE A 312 10.92 0.62 11.92
CA ILE A 312 11.60 -0.38 11.09
C ILE A 312 11.18 -1.77 11.55
N LEU A 313 10.76 -2.60 10.60
CA LEU A 313 10.52 -4.01 10.82
C LEU A 313 11.76 -4.81 10.43
N ASN A 314 12.42 -5.45 11.39
CA ASN A 314 13.47 -6.42 11.09
C ASN A 314 12.82 -7.78 10.78
N VAL A 315 13.03 -8.26 9.56
CA VAL A 315 12.59 -9.59 9.08
C VAL A 315 13.84 -10.45 8.94
N ASN A 316 13.87 -11.56 9.70
CA ASN A 316 15.00 -12.48 9.69
C ASN A 316 14.58 -13.79 9.05
N PHE A 317 15.26 -14.15 7.97
CA PHE A 317 15.16 -15.45 7.33
C PHE A 317 16.13 -16.43 7.98
N LYS A 318 15.81 -17.71 7.92
CA LYS A 318 16.67 -18.76 8.46
C LYS A 318 17.96 -18.88 7.64
N ASP A 319 19.06 -19.13 8.33
CA ASP A 319 20.35 -19.40 7.68
C ASP A 319 20.28 -20.62 6.76
N GLY A 320 20.93 -20.53 5.60
CA GLY A 320 21.04 -21.65 4.64
C GLY A 320 19.91 -21.70 3.60
N VAL A 321 19.03 -20.70 3.56
CA VAL A 321 18.09 -20.49 2.44
C VAL A 321 18.76 -19.60 1.42
N SER A 322 18.80 -20.02 0.15
CA SER A 322 19.34 -19.23 -0.95
C SER A 322 18.26 -18.38 -1.60
N PHE A 323 18.61 -17.15 -1.91
CA PHE A 323 17.75 -16.22 -2.63
C PHE A 323 18.15 -16.12 -4.10
N GLU A 324 17.16 -15.89 -4.95
CA GLU A 324 17.34 -15.64 -6.37
C GLU A 324 16.76 -14.29 -6.77
N ASN A 325 17.38 -13.64 -7.76
CA ASN A 325 16.78 -12.45 -8.36
C ASN A 325 15.77 -12.85 -9.45
N SER A 326 14.61 -13.35 -9.01
CA SER A 326 13.53 -13.81 -9.89
C SER A 326 12.17 -13.35 -9.36
N ASP A 327 11.14 -13.39 -10.21
CA ASP A 327 9.79 -12.90 -9.91
C ASP A 327 9.21 -13.41 -8.60
N PRO A 328 9.29 -14.70 -8.25
CA PRO A 328 8.74 -15.19 -6.99
C PRO A 328 9.36 -14.54 -5.76
N TYR A 329 10.68 -14.31 -5.77
CA TYR A 329 11.39 -13.67 -4.65
C TYR A 329 11.11 -12.17 -4.60
N ILE A 330 11.03 -11.50 -5.77
CA ILE A 330 10.65 -10.08 -5.85
C ILE A 330 9.25 -9.90 -5.25
N MET A 331 8.28 -10.68 -5.71
CA MET A 331 6.89 -10.62 -5.20
C MET A 331 6.80 -10.94 -3.72
N MET A 332 7.55 -11.92 -3.22
CA MET A 332 7.59 -12.27 -1.80
C MET A 332 8.05 -11.09 -0.95
N LEU A 333 9.19 -10.46 -1.30
CA LEU A 333 9.73 -9.35 -0.53
C LEU A 333 8.82 -8.11 -0.64
N GLU A 334 8.27 -7.82 -1.81
CA GLU A 334 7.35 -6.69 -2.01
C GLU A 334 6.00 -6.92 -1.30
N ALA A 335 5.49 -8.14 -1.25
CA ALA A 335 4.33 -8.49 -0.42
C ALA A 335 4.61 -8.28 1.08
N ILE A 336 5.81 -8.62 1.56
CA ILE A 336 6.25 -8.34 2.93
C ILE A 336 6.32 -6.83 3.18
N LEU A 337 6.85 -6.03 2.24
CA LEU A 337 6.90 -4.57 2.33
C LEU A 337 5.50 -3.94 2.41
N LEU A 338 4.57 -4.36 1.55
CA LEU A 338 3.19 -3.90 1.56
C LEU A 338 2.47 -4.27 2.87
N THR A 339 2.70 -5.51 3.35
CA THR A 339 2.17 -5.95 4.64
C THR A 339 2.75 -5.12 5.79
N ALA A 340 4.06 -4.84 5.78
CA ALA A 340 4.69 -3.99 6.78
C ALA A 340 4.08 -2.57 6.79
N LYS A 341 3.82 -1.97 5.62
CA LYS A 341 3.12 -0.69 5.49
C LYS A 341 1.73 -0.75 6.13
N ASP A 342 0.97 -1.82 5.89
CA ASP A 342 -0.38 -2.00 6.44
C ASP A 342 -0.39 -2.21 7.97
N PHE A 343 0.77 -2.53 8.55
CA PHE A 343 0.98 -2.55 10.00
C PHE A 343 1.62 -1.26 10.54
N GLY A 344 1.84 -0.23 9.70
CA GLY A 344 2.32 1.09 10.09
C GLY A 344 3.84 1.23 10.17
N TYR A 345 4.61 0.30 9.59
CA TYR A 345 6.06 0.44 9.46
C TYR A 345 6.41 1.30 8.24
N GLU A 346 7.53 2.00 8.32
CA GLU A 346 8.05 2.86 7.25
C GLU A 346 9.11 2.15 6.39
N SER A 347 9.80 1.15 6.95
CA SER A 347 10.79 0.37 6.24
C SER A 347 10.94 -1.04 6.81
N VAL A 348 11.53 -1.94 6.00
CA VAL A 348 11.87 -3.30 6.39
C VAL A 348 13.36 -3.52 6.19
N LYS A 349 14.01 -4.07 7.21
CA LYS A 349 15.37 -4.59 7.12
C LYS A 349 15.32 -6.10 6.99
N PHE A 350 15.76 -6.60 5.86
CA PHE A 350 15.87 -8.02 5.59
C PHE A 350 17.23 -8.56 6.08
N ASN A 351 17.22 -9.63 6.86
CA ASN A 351 18.42 -10.30 7.35
C ASN A 351 18.40 -11.78 6.93
N GLY A 352 19.56 -12.34 6.63
CA GLY A 352 19.68 -13.72 6.15
C GLY A 352 19.51 -13.88 4.64
N ILE A 353 19.62 -12.77 3.88
CA ILE A 353 19.65 -12.78 2.41
C ILE A 353 21.12 -12.81 1.96
N ASP A 354 21.47 -13.76 1.11
CA ASP A 354 22.83 -14.05 0.63
C ASP A 354 23.24 -13.26 -0.63
N ILE A 355 22.29 -12.50 -1.22
CA ILE A 355 22.53 -11.64 -2.39
C ILE A 355 22.23 -10.17 -2.07
N GLY A 356 22.90 -9.24 -2.74
CA GLY A 356 22.80 -7.81 -2.43
C GLY A 356 21.59 -7.10 -3.04
N ARG A 357 20.98 -7.68 -4.10
CA ARG A 357 19.87 -7.05 -4.83
C ARG A 357 18.85 -8.11 -5.28
N ILE A 358 17.56 -7.77 -5.13
CA ILE A 358 16.43 -8.55 -5.63
C ILE A 358 15.47 -7.56 -6.30
N GLY A 359 15.24 -7.71 -7.61
CA GLY A 359 14.53 -6.70 -8.40
C GLY A 359 15.20 -5.33 -8.28
N LYS A 360 14.38 -4.30 -8.02
CA LYS A 360 14.85 -2.94 -7.77
C LYS A 360 15.33 -2.70 -6.31
N MET A 361 15.25 -3.69 -5.42
CA MET A 361 15.55 -3.54 -4.00
C MET A 361 17.02 -3.81 -3.69
N ASP A 362 17.71 -2.86 -3.06
CA ASP A 362 19.00 -3.07 -2.37
C ASP A 362 18.71 -3.65 -0.97
N VAL A 363 18.76 -4.98 -0.86
CA VAL A 363 18.40 -5.69 0.37
C VAL A 363 19.52 -5.70 1.43
N THR A 364 20.67 -5.09 1.13
CA THR A 364 21.77 -4.89 2.10
C THR A 364 21.46 -3.78 3.11
N LYS A 365 20.45 -2.96 2.81
CA LYS A 365 19.98 -1.83 3.63
C LYS A 365 18.52 -2.02 4.03
N SER A 366 17.99 -1.15 4.87
CA SER A 366 16.55 -1.05 5.07
C SER A 366 15.90 -0.58 3.77
N VAL A 367 14.87 -1.30 3.34
CA VAL A 367 14.06 -1.00 2.16
C VAL A 367 12.81 -0.26 2.62
N GLU A 368 12.56 0.92 2.06
CA GLU A 368 11.33 1.68 2.36
C GLU A 368 10.09 0.91 1.89
N VAL A 369 8.99 1.02 2.65
CA VAL A 369 7.72 0.48 2.19
C VAL A 369 7.24 1.23 0.96
N PRO A 370 6.64 0.54 -0.03
CA PRO A 370 6.24 1.17 -1.28
C PRO A 370 5.05 2.11 -1.13
N TYR A 371 4.84 2.98 -2.10
CA TYR A 371 3.65 3.82 -2.19
C TYR A 371 2.40 2.94 -2.37
N SER A 372 2.35 2.11 -3.42
CA SER A 372 1.19 1.29 -3.78
C SER A 372 1.62 0.05 -4.60
N PRO A 373 0.74 -0.97 -4.75
CA PRO A 373 1.02 -2.16 -5.55
C PRO A 373 0.63 -2.01 -7.02
N ASN A 374 1.08 -2.97 -7.82
CA ASN A 374 0.62 -3.30 -9.17
C ASN A 374 0.65 -2.12 -10.16
N PRO A 375 1.84 -1.64 -10.56
CA PRO A 375 1.96 -0.68 -11.65
C PRO A 375 1.42 -1.27 -12.95
N VAL A 376 0.46 -0.59 -13.59
CA VAL A 376 -0.06 -0.91 -14.92
C VAL A 376 0.47 0.11 -15.91
N LYS A 377 0.95 -0.39 -17.07
CA LYS A 377 1.56 0.43 -18.12
C LYS A 377 0.51 0.99 -19.09
#